data_8853d6df607650a3ed040b5b2b8853a6
#
_entry.id   8853d6df607650a3ed040b5b2b8853a6
#
_cell.length_a   1.000
_cell.length_b   1.000
_cell.length_c   1.000
_cell.angle_alpha   90.00
_cell.angle_beta   90.00
_cell.angle_gamma   90.00
#
_symmetry.space_group_name_H-M   'P 1'
#
loop_
_entity.id
_entity.type
_entity.pdbx_description
1 polymer ?
#
loop_
_entity_poly.entity_id
_entity_poly.type
_entity_poly.pdbx_seq_one_letter_code
_entity_poly.pdbx_strand_id
1 'polypeptide(L)'
;MALTTEARAILITAFSGLGYRIYDTVPGTPITPSVVIVPDSPWIVPSRLGSTLNYRCRWRVLININARVNDTATLQTETAVDTLLAKVPNNFSVESVTAPQLLSLGAQGTVISTEINLSIEMKE
;
A
#
# COMPACT_ATOMS: atom_id res chain seq x y z
N MET A 1 7.24 17.54 -14.10
CA MET A 1 6.69 17.22 -12.79
C MET A 1 6.60 15.70 -12.62
N ALA A 2 7.04 15.19 -11.50
CA ALA A 2 7.05 13.75 -11.25
C ALA A 2 5.73 13.33 -10.59
N LEU A 3 4.72 13.06 -11.39
CA LEU A 3 3.38 12.69 -10.90
C LEU A 3 3.41 11.47 -9.96
N THR A 4 4.24 10.49 -10.32
CA THR A 4 4.35 9.28 -9.50
C THR A 4 4.98 9.56 -8.13
N THR A 5 5.97 10.46 -8.09
CA THR A 5 6.60 10.86 -6.83
C THR A 5 5.61 11.61 -5.96
N GLU A 6 4.78 12.47 -6.54
CA GLU A 6 3.75 13.18 -5.80
C GLU A 6 2.72 12.22 -5.21
N ALA A 7 2.26 11.24 -5.99
CA ALA A 7 1.30 10.25 -5.52
C ALA A 7 1.86 9.45 -4.37
N ARG A 8 3.12 9.01 -4.48
CA ARG A 8 3.80 8.27 -3.41
C ARG A 8 3.90 9.12 -2.14
N ALA A 9 4.29 10.39 -2.29
CA ALA A 9 4.44 11.29 -1.14
C ALA A 9 3.11 11.50 -0.43
N ILE A 10 2.00 11.59 -1.15
CA ILE A 10 0.68 11.73 -0.57
C ILE A 10 0.36 10.51 0.29
N LEU A 11 0.64 9.30 -0.22
CA LEU A 11 0.38 8.07 0.51
C LEU A 11 1.27 7.95 1.75
N ILE A 12 2.55 8.28 1.64
CA ILE A 12 3.47 8.25 2.78
C ILE A 12 2.97 9.19 3.88
N THR A 13 2.58 10.40 3.52
CA THR A 13 2.07 11.37 4.48
C THR A 13 0.77 10.89 5.13
N ALA A 14 -0.13 10.31 4.33
CA ALA A 14 -1.42 9.84 4.84
C ALA A 14 -1.27 8.71 5.86
N PHE A 15 -0.30 7.83 5.65
CA PHE A 15 -0.11 6.67 6.52
C PHE A 15 0.93 6.89 7.62
N SER A 16 1.56 8.05 7.68
CA SER A 16 2.53 8.35 8.73
C SER A 16 1.83 8.55 10.08
N GLY A 17 2.55 8.31 11.16
CA GLY A 17 2.05 8.56 12.51
C GLY A 17 1.08 7.51 13.04
N LEU A 18 0.87 6.40 12.33
CA LEU A 18 -0.06 5.35 12.75
C LEU A 18 0.63 4.20 13.52
N GLY A 19 1.93 4.30 13.75
CA GLY A 19 2.67 3.27 14.47
C GLY A 19 3.26 2.19 13.59
N TYR A 20 3.15 2.30 12.27
CA TYR A 20 3.73 1.36 11.33
C TYR A 20 4.98 1.97 10.70
N ARG A 21 5.97 1.11 10.41
CA ARG A 21 7.10 1.54 9.60
C ARG A 21 6.67 1.63 8.15
N ILE A 22 6.96 2.76 7.52
CA ILE A 22 6.57 2.98 6.13
C ILE A 22 7.80 2.94 5.24
N TYR A 23 7.76 2.08 4.24
CA TYR A 23 8.82 1.94 3.26
C TYR A 23 8.28 2.38 1.91
N ASP A 24 9.05 3.20 1.21
CA ASP A 24 8.70 3.63 -0.15
C ASP A 24 9.34 2.77 -1.23
N THR A 25 10.13 1.78 -0.81
CA THR A 25 10.71 0.76 -1.69
C THR A 25 10.66 -0.56 -0.93
N VAL A 26 10.77 -1.68 -1.65
CA VAL A 26 10.76 -3.00 -1.02
C VAL A 26 12.07 -3.19 -0.25
N PRO A 27 12.03 -3.25 1.09
CA PRO A 27 13.24 -3.49 1.87
C PRO A 27 13.64 -4.96 1.83
N GLY A 28 14.93 -5.25 2.01
CA GLY A 28 15.40 -6.62 2.11
C GLY A 28 14.87 -7.33 3.34
N THR A 29 14.83 -6.62 4.47
CA THR A 29 14.36 -7.16 5.74
C THR A 29 13.45 -6.15 6.42
N PRO A 30 12.12 -6.18 6.11
CA PRO A 30 11.21 -5.23 6.72
C PRO A 30 11.04 -5.48 8.22
N ILE A 31 10.97 -4.40 8.97
CA ILE A 31 10.69 -4.45 10.41
C ILE A 31 9.16 -4.37 10.57
N THR A 32 8.56 -5.40 11.14
CA THR A 32 7.12 -5.46 11.35
C THR A 32 6.72 -4.75 12.65
N PRO A 33 5.53 -4.15 12.71
CA PRO A 33 4.56 -3.99 11.65
C PRO A 33 5.01 -2.96 10.61
N SER A 34 4.83 -3.25 9.33
CA SER A 34 5.30 -2.36 8.28
C SER A 34 4.27 -2.17 7.18
N VAL A 35 4.39 -1.04 6.50
CA VAL A 35 3.60 -0.69 5.33
C VAL A 35 4.58 -0.38 4.21
N VAL A 36 4.51 -1.13 3.12
CA VAL A 36 5.38 -0.94 1.96
C VAL A 36 4.54 -0.43 0.80
N ILE A 37 4.92 0.72 0.26
CA ILE A 37 4.20 1.35 -0.86
C ILE A 37 5.00 1.08 -2.13
N VAL A 38 4.42 0.30 -3.03
CA VAL A 38 5.08 -0.09 -4.29
C VAL A 38 4.14 0.12 -5.46
N PRO A 39 4.70 0.34 -6.66
CA PRO A 39 3.87 0.43 -7.86
C PRO A 39 3.12 -0.88 -8.12
N ASP A 40 1.89 -0.77 -8.58
CA ASP A 40 1.12 -1.92 -9.04
C ASP A 40 1.46 -2.20 -10.51
N SER A 41 0.96 -3.29 -11.05
CA SER A 41 1.16 -3.66 -12.45
C SER A 41 -0.21 -3.87 -13.10
N PRO A 42 -0.56 -3.08 -14.13
CA PRO A 42 0.19 -1.95 -14.69
C PRO A 42 0.27 -0.77 -13.72
N TRP A 43 1.40 -0.07 -13.74
CA TRP A 43 1.63 1.06 -12.84
C TRP A 43 0.87 2.30 -13.27
N ILE A 44 1.03 2.65 -14.54
CA ILE A 44 0.40 3.84 -15.11
C ILE A 44 -0.45 3.40 -16.29
N VAL A 45 -1.73 3.77 -16.26
CA VAL A 45 -2.66 3.49 -17.35
C VAL A 45 -3.07 4.83 -17.94
N PRO A 46 -2.57 5.17 -19.13
CA PRO A 46 -2.97 6.42 -19.77
C PRO A 46 -4.41 6.33 -20.27
N SER A 47 -5.10 7.45 -20.20
CA SER A 47 -6.46 7.59 -20.67
C SER A 47 -6.60 8.96 -21.31
N ARG A 48 -7.12 9.02 -22.52
CA ARG A 48 -7.27 10.28 -23.22
C ARG A 48 -8.74 10.58 -23.46
N LEU A 49 -9.16 11.75 -23.01
CA LEU A 49 -10.49 12.28 -23.27
C LEU A 49 -10.35 13.56 -24.07
N GLY A 50 -10.69 13.50 -25.35
CA GLY A 50 -10.48 14.62 -26.24
C GLY A 50 -8.99 14.90 -26.40
N SER A 51 -8.57 16.14 -26.16
CA SER A 51 -7.17 16.54 -26.23
C SER A 51 -6.43 16.43 -24.90
N THR A 52 -7.13 16.07 -23.82
CA THR A 52 -6.53 15.99 -22.50
C THR A 52 -6.07 14.57 -22.22
N LEU A 53 -4.82 14.43 -21.81
CA LEU A 53 -4.26 13.15 -21.42
C LEU A 53 -4.30 13.02 -19.91
N ASN A 54 -5.02 12.02 -19.44
CA ASN A 54 -5.08 11.67 -18.03
C ASN A 54 -4.33 10.39 -17.79
N TYR A 55 -3.84 10.21 -16.58
CA TYR A 55 -3.13 8.99 -16.17
C TYR A 55 -3.81 8.43 -14.95
N ARG A 56 -4.01 7.12 -14.94
CA ARG A 56 -4.36 6.40 -13.71
C ARG A 56 -3.09 5.78 -13.16
N CYS A 57 -2.67 6.26 -12.01
CA CYS A 57 -1.47 5.76 -11.35
C CYS A 57 -1.90 4.76 -10.29
N ARG A 58 -1.40 3.53 -10.36
CA ARG A 58 -1.84 2.43 -9.51
C ARG A 58 -0.74 2.04 -8.55
N TRP A 59 -1.12 1.83 -7.29
CA TRP A 59 -0.19 1.52 -6.21
C TRP A 59 -0.67 0.33 -5.40
N ARG A 60 0.27 -0.42 -4.87
CA ARG A 60 0.00 -1.47 -3.90
C ARG A 60 0.55 -1.06 -2.55
N VAL A 61 -0.28 -1.12 -1.53
CA VAL A 61 0.13 -0.87 -0.16
C VAL A 61 0.16 -2.22 0.53
N LEU A 62 1.36 -2.70 0.83
CA LEU A 62 1.57 -4.01 1.46
C LEU A 62 1.66 -3.82 2.96
N ILE A 63 0.82 -4.54 3.69
CA ILE A 63 0.81 -4.49 5.15
C ILE A 63 1.39 -5.81 5.66
N ASN A 64 2.47 -5.73 6.43
CA ASN A 64 3.14 -6.91 6.97
C ASN A 64 3.06 -6.92 8.49
N ILE A 65 2.49 -7.97 9.05
CA ILE A 65 2.33 -8.17 10.49
C ILE A 65 3.06 -9.45 10.88
N ASN A 66 3.76 -9.43 12.01
CA ASN A 66 4.47 -10.59 12.50
C ASN A 66 3.46 -11.70 12.85
N ALA A 67 3.66 -12.90 12.34
CA ALA A 67 2.73 -14.03 12.51
C ALA A 67 3.03 -14.93 13.70
N ARG A 68 3.73 -14.43 14.71
CA ARG A 68 4.12 -15.23 15.88
C ARG A 68 2.95 -15.88 16.59
N VAL A 69 1.86 -15.13 16.74
CA VAL A 69 0.65 -15.61 17.40
C VAL A 69 -0.48 -15.41 16.41
N ASN A 70 -0.93 -16.49 15.79
CA ASN A 70 -1.87 -16.42 14.66
C ASN A 70 -3.13 -15.60 14.95
N ASP A 71 -3.79 -15.83 16.09
CA ASP A 71 -5.03 -15.14 16.41
C ASP A 71 -4.81 -13.64 16.58
N THR A 72 -3.77 -13.27 17.33
CA THR A 72 -3.42 -11.88 17.55
C THR A 72 -2.98 -11.22 16.23
N ALA A 73 -2.20 -11.93 15.42
CA ALA A 73 -1.72 -11.40 14.15
C ALA A 73 -2.89 -11.16 13.19
N THR A 74 -3.89 -12.04 13.17
CA THR A 74 -5.07 -11.84 12.33
C THR A 74 -5.83 -10.59 12.76
N LEU A 75 -6.05 -10.39 14.06
CA LEU A 75 -6.71 -9.19 14.57
C LEU A 75 -5.90 -7.93 14.26
N GLN A 76 -4.57 -8.00 14.40
CA GLN A 76 -3.70 -6.88 14.07
C GLN A 76 -3.77 -6.53 12.60
N THR A 77 -3.85 -7.54 11.74
CA THR A 77 -3.98 -7.33 10.29
C THR A 77 -5.31 -6.64 9.97
N GLU A 78 -6.41 -7.13 10.53
CA GLU A 78 -7.71 -6.52 10.33
C GLU A 78 -7.74 -5.07 10.81
N THR A 79 -7.18 -4.81 11.99
CA THR A 79 -7.10 -3.46 12.55
C THR A 79 -6.24 -2.55 11.65
N ALA A 80 -5.12 -3.06 11.15
CA ALA A 80 -4.25 -2.30 10.27
C ALA A 80 -4.97 -1.94 8.97
N VAL A 81 -5.69 -2.89 8.36
CA VAL A 81 -6.46 -2.64 7.15
C VAL A 81 -7.50 -1.55 7.40
N ASP A 82 -8.28 -1.68 8.48
CA ASP A 82 -9.30 -0.69 8.81
C ASP A 82 -8.69 0.68 9.04
N THR A 83 -7.59 0.75 9.78
CA THR A 83 -6.91 2.01 10.08
C THR A 83 -6.41 2.68 8.81
N LEU A 84 -5.76 1.91 7.93
CA LEU A 84 -5.21 2.47 6.69
C LEU A 84 -6.31 2.87 5.71
N LEU A 85 -7.38 2.06 5.60
CA LEU A 85 -8.49 2.42 4.74
C LEU A 85 -9.14 3.75 5.17
N ALA A 86 -9.22 3.98 6.47
CA ALA A 86 -9.77 5.23 6.99
C ALA A 86 -8.87 6.44 6.68
N LYS A 87 -7.59 6.21 6.39
CA LYS A 87 -6.62 7.27 6.11
C LYS A 87 -6.33 7.45 4.63
N VAL A 88 -6.95 6.66 3.75
CA VAL A 88 -6.76 6.82 2.31
C VAL A 88 -7.27 8.21 1.90
N PRO A 89 -6.44 9.02 1.21
CA PRO A 89 -6.88 10.34 0.77
C PRO A 89 -8.07 10.26 -0.18
N ASN A 90 -8.92 11.28 -0.16
CA ASN A 90 -10.18 11.28 -0.91
C ASN A 90 -9.99 11.20 -2.43
N ASN A 91 -8.84 11.62 -2.93
CA ASN A 91 -8.56 11.58 -4.36
C ASN A 91 -8.03 10.22 -4.83
N PHE A 92 -7.78 9.29 -3.92
CA PHE A 92 -7.44 7.92 -4.26
C PHE A 92 -8.68 7.04 -4.23
N SER A 93 -8.75 6.10 -5.18
CA SER A 93 -9.78 5.07 -5.21
C SER A 93 -9.21 3.77 -4.69
N VAL A 94 -9.94 3.11 -3.81
CA VAL A 94 -9.57 1.76 -3.35
C VAL A 94 -10.14 0.78 -4.36
N GLU A 95 -9.27 0.08 -5.09
CA GLU A 95 -9.71 -0.89 -6.09
C GLU A 95 -10.07 -2.22 -5.46
N SER A 96 -9.25 -2.68 -4.55
CA SER A 96 -9.50 -3.94 -3.85
C SER A 96 -8.55 -4.07 -2.66
N VAL A 97 -8.88 -4.99 -1.76
CA VAL A 97 -8.02 -5.40 -0.66
C VAL A 97 -7.93 -6.91 -0.73
N THR A 98 -6.71 -7.45 -0.82
CA THR A 98 -6.54 -8.91 -0.88
C THR A 98 -6.69 -9.52 0.49
N ALA A 99 -7.07 -10.81 0.53
CA ALA A 99 -7.14 -11.54 1.77
C ALA A 99 -5.74 -11.70 2.38
N PRO A 100 -5.62 -11.71 3.72
CA PRO A 100 -4.32 -11.93 4.37
C PRO A 100 -3.72 -13.27 3.95
N GLN A 101 -2.40 -13.27 3.73
CA GLN A 101 -1.66 -14.47 3.35
C GLN A 101 -0.41 -14.58 4.20
N LEU A 102 -0.03 -15.82 4.51
CA LEU A 102 1.22 -16.08 5.20
C LEU A 102 2.37 -16.04 4.21
N LEU A 103 3.40 -15.26 4.53
CA LEU A 103 4.61 -15.18 3.72
C LEU A 103 5.81 -15.51 4.59
N SER A 104 6.71 -16.35 4.06
CA SER A 104 7.97 -16.63 4.72
C SER A 104 9.02 -15.63 4.24
N LEU A 105 9.67 -14.96 5.17
CA LEU A 105 10.75 -14.01 4.88
C LEU A 105 12.12 -14.62 5.22
N GLY A 106 12.26 -15.94 5.11
CA GLY A 106 13.51 -16.61 5.40
C GLY A 106 13.90 -16.46 6.87
N ALA A 107 15.10 -15.91 7.12
CA ALA A 107 15.58 -15.73 8.49
C ALA A 107 14.74 -14.76 9.32
N GLN A 108 13.92 -13.94 8.68
CA GLN A 108 13.03 -13.00 9.38
C GLN A 108 11.78 -13.67 9.93
N GLY A 109 11.53 -14.92 9.57
CA GLY A 109 10.35 -15.65 10.02
C GLY A 109 9.17 -15.48 9.08
N THR A 110 7.97 -15.69 9.62
CA THR A 110 6.73 -15.64 8.84
C THR A 110 5.93 -14.38 9.19
N VAL A 111 5.36 -13.77 8.18
CA VAL A 111 4.49 -12.60 8.37
C VAL A 111 3.14 -12.87 7.72
N ILE A 112 2.11 -12.17 8.19
CA ILE A 112 0.83 -12.09 7.50
C ILE A 112 0.88 -10.83 6.64
N SER A 113 0.64 -10.98 5.34
CA SER A 113 0.70 -9.88 4.39
C SER A 113 -0.66 -9.68 3.73
N THR A 114 -1.06 -8.43 3.63
CA THR A 114 -2.30 -8.01 2.95
C THR A 114 -1.97 -6.84 2.03
N GLU A 115 -2.60 -6.79 0.87
CA GLU A 115 -2.43 -5.69 -0.08
C GLU A 115 -3.68 -4.84 -0.17
N ILE A 116 -3.50 -3.53 -0.14
CA ILE A 116 -4.54 -2.58 -0.52
C ILE A 116 -4.14 -2.02 -1.89
N ASN A 117 -5.00 -2.22 -2.87
CA ASN A 117 -4.75 -1.74 -4.23
C ASN A 117 -5.45 -0.41 -4.42
N LEU A 118 -4.67 0.63 -4.70
CA LEU A 118 -5.15 2.00 -4.82
C LEU A 118 -4.85 2.55 -6.21
N SER A 119 -5.65 3.52 -6.63
CA SER A 119 -5.38 4.26 -7.85
C SER A 119 -5.74 5.72 -7.66
N ILE A 120 -5.06 6.58 -8.41
CA ILE A 120 -5.34 8.01 -8.44
C ILE A 120 -5.30 8.47 -9.88
N GLU A 121 -6.28 9.30 -10.26
CA GLU A 121 -6.30 9.95 -11.56
C GLU A 121 -5.45 11.21 -11.49
N MET A 122 -4.50 11.33 -12.41
CA MET A 122 -3.64 12.48 -12.50
C MET A 122 -3.71 13.05 -13.92
N LYS A 123 -3.69 14.37 -14.02
CA LYS A 123 -3.75 15.05 -15.31
C LYS A 123 -2.37 15.54 -15.70
N GLU A 124 -2.13 15.52 -17.00
CA GLU A 124 -0.94 16.10 -17.58
C GLU A 124 -0.87 17.60 -17.34
#